data_b308d740ec27d4744092e293b3d62c69
#
_entry.id   b308d740ec27d4744092e293b3d62c69
#
_cell.length_a   1.000
_cell.length_b   1.000
_cell.length_c   1.000
_cell.angle_alpha   90.00
_cell.angle_beta   90.00
_cell.angle_gamma   90.00
#
_symmetry.space_group_name_H-M   'P 1'
#
loop_
_entity.id
_entity.type
_entity.pdbx_description
1 polymer ?
#
loop_
_entity_poly.entity_id
_entity_poly.type
_entity_poly.pdbx_seq_one_letter_code
_entity_poly.pdbx_strand_id
1 'polypeptide(L)'
;PEGDWRIDTFKTHDNLGLWLDKSCLQYFGSTAAPSILSFYPALGVKRDVRSQPELENYALRGLLSVKYLITTPAHQSDFLAVADDGWSYYDTLDGFTLYENDNYVPMGFTYDYYLTEDAYESTITVTRSNLLMRALVLSEEDAAAYGQYLTELPAAELNDLTYDRYVQDCADRRASACSVFQMTNSGFHAEITLDTANLVFFSVP
;
A
#
# COMPACT_ATOMS: atom_id res chain seq x y z
N PRO A 1 -4.63 -5.13 -17.29
CA PRO A 1 -5.80 -5.17 -16.41
C PRO A 1 -6.46 -3.81 -16.39
N GLU A 2 -7.79 -3.81 -16.48
CA GLU A 2 -8.58 -2.59 -16.37
C GLU A 2 -8.49 -2.06 -14.93
N GLY A 3 -8.32 -0.74 -14.78
CA GLY A 3 -8.23 -0.06 -13.50
C GLY A 3 -6.89 0.62 -13.25
N ASP A 4 -6.90 1.56 -12.32
CA ASP A 4 -5.70 2.27 -11.89
C ASP A 4 -4.93 1.48 -10.83
N TRP A 5 -3.63 1.41 -11.01
CA TRP A 5 -2.67 0.78 -10.11
C TRP A 5 -1.35 1.55 -10.12
N ARG A 6 -0.52 1.31 -9.12
CA ARG A 6 0.79 1.95 -9.02
C ARG A 6 1.90 1.00 -9.42
N ILE A 7 3.02 1.61 -9.78
CA ILE A 7 4.32 0.92 -9.91
C ILE A 7 5.21 1.26 -8.71
N ASP A 8 6.20 0.42 -8.49
CA ASP A 8 7.39 0.75 -7.72
C ASP A 8 8.63 0.57 -8.59
N THR A 9 9.78 1.08 -8.15
CA THR A 9 11.02 0.98 -8.91
C THR A 9 12.17 0.59 -7.99
N PHE A 10 13.15 -0.13 -8.53
CA PHE A 10 14.34 -0.50 -7.80
C PHE A 10 15.59 -0.21 -8.61
N LYS A 11 16.43 0.71 -8.12
CA LYS A 11 17.69 1.15 -8.75
C LYS A 11 17.51 1.55 -10.24
N THR A 12 16.47 2.32 -10.51
CA THR A 12 16.18 2.90 -11.83
C THR A 12 16.37 4.42 -11.81
N HIS A 13 15.98 5.08 -12.89
CA HIS A 13 15.97 6.54 -12.95
C HIS A 13 14.88 7.13 -12.04
N ASP A 14 15.19 8.24 -11.39
CA ASP A 14 14.22 9.02 -10.63
C ASP A 14 13.01 9.37 -11.51
N ASN A 15 11.81 9.31 -10.91
CA ASN A 15 10.56 9.66 -11.56
C ASN A 15 10.23 8.85 -12.83
N LEU A 16 10.68 7.61 -12.92
CA LEU A 16 10.33 6.72 -14.03
C LEU A 16 8.81 6.65 -14.26
N GLY A 17 8.02 6.71 -13.20
CA GLY A 17 6.55 6.75 -13.28
C GLY A 17 6.01 7.88 -14.15
N LEU A 18 6.63 9.07 -14.14
CA LEU A 18 6.21 10.19 -14.99
C LEU A 18 6.43 9.90 -16.47
N TRP A 19 7.50 9.19 -16.80
CA TRP A 19 7.81 8.81 -18.21
C TRP A 19 6.83 7.73 -18.71
N LEU A 20 6.34 6.88 -17.80
CA LEU A 20 5.43 5.78 -18.12
C LEU A 20 3.94 6.17 -17.99
N ASP A 21 3.66 7.42 -17.61
CA ASP A 21 2.30 7.88 -17.27
C ASP A 21 1.64 6.96 -16.22
N LYS A 22 2.40 6.62 -15.17
CA LYS A 22 1.95 5.76 -14.07
C LYS A 22 2.28 6.36 -12.72
N SER A 23 1.32 6.29 -11.81
CA SER A 23 1.57 6.61 -10.41
C SER A 23 2.63 5.67 -9.84
N CYS A 24 3.63 6.24 -9.16
CA CYS A 24 4.78 5.51 -8.63
C CYS A 24 4.89 5.71 -7.12
N LEU A 25 5.28 4.66 -6.41
CA LEU A 25 5.52 4.72 -4.97
C LEU A 25 6.76 5.57 -4.66
N GLN A 26 7.79 5.47 -5.49
CA GLN A 26 8.99 6.29 -5.40
C GLN A 26 8.83 7.58 -6.20
N TYR A 27 9.19 8.68 -5.56
CA TYR A 27 9.06 10.00 -6.17
C TYR A 27 10.19 10.93 -5.72
N PHE A 28 10.73 11.68 -6.67
CA PHE A 28 11.65 12.78 -6.41
C PHE A 28 11.01 14.11 -6.81
N GLY A 29 10.79 14.97 -5.84
CA GLY A 29 10.22 16.31 -6.04
C GLY A 29 10.00 17.02 -4.73
N SER A 30 10.20 18.33 -4.73
CA SER A 30 10.07 19.20 -3.55
C SER A 30 8.61 19.46 -3.15
N THR A 31 7.67 19.24 -4.06
CA THR A 31 6.23 19.44 -3.81
C THR A 31 5.56 18.09 -3.64
N ALA A 32 4.85 17.92 -2.53
CA ALA A 32 4.05 16.72 -2.24
C ALA A 32 2.76 17.13 -1.51
N ALA A 33 1.73 16.30 -1.61
CA ALA A 33 0.51 16.50 -0.84
C ALA A 33 0.80 16.45 0.67
N PRO A 34 0.13 17.28 1.50
CA PRO A 34 0.33 17.26 2.96
C PRO A 34 0.13 15.87 3.58
N SER A 35 -0.82 15.08 3.08
CA SER A 35 -1.06 13.70 3.49
C SER A 35 0.18 12.80 3.31
N ILE A 36 0.92 12.96 2.22
CA ILE A 36 2.17 12.22 1.99
C ILE A 36 3.26 12.65 2.97
N LEU A 37 3.32 13.96 3.29
CA LEU A 37 4.32 14.50 4.23
C LEU A 37 4.10 14.03 5.67
N SER A 38 2.90 13.63 6.05
CA SER A 38 2.59 13.04 7.36
C SER A 38 2.65 11.50 7.34
N PHE A 39 2.13 10.89 6.30
CA PHE A 39 1.99 9.43 6.20
C PHE A 39 3.34 8.69 6.20
N TYR A 40 4.27 9.05 5.33
CA TYR A 40 5.55 8.35 5.24
C TYR A 40 6.38 8.41 6.52
N PRO A 41 6.58 9.59 7.17
CA PRO A 41 7.29 9.63 8.44
C PRO A 41 6.63 8.82 9.56
N ALA A 42 5.30 8.74 9.59
CA ALA A 42 4.57 7.91 10.56
C ALA A 42 4.88 6.41 10.41
N LEU A 43 5.34 6.00 9.24
CA LEU A 43 5.78 4.62 8.92
C LEU A 43 7.31 4.44 8.93
N GLY A 44 8.05 5.45 9.41
CA GLY A 44 9.51 5.42 9.43
C GLY A 44 10.17 5.61 8.06
N VAL A 45 9.39 5.95 7.03
CA VAL A 45 9.94 6.25 5.71
C VAL A 45 10.36 7.71 5.66
N LYS A 46 11.65 7.96 5.40
CA LYS A 46 12.14 9.32 5.26
C LYS A 46 11.49 9.99 4.05
N ARG A 47 10.92 11.17 4.26
CA ARG A 47 10.40 12.05 3.21
C ARG A 47 11.00 13.44 3.35
N ASP A 48 11.90 13.75 2.44
CA ASP A 48 12.39 15.11 2.21
C ASP A 48 12.02 15.57 0.78
N VAL A 49 12.96 15.67 -0.14
CA VAL A 49 12.72 15.86 -1.57
C VAL A 49 12.50 14.54 -2.32
N ARG A 50 12.62 13.41 -1.62
CA ARG A 50 12.53 12.07 -2.19
C ARG A 50 11.70 11.17 -1.27
N SER A 51 10.86 10.31 -1.85
CA SER A 51 10.21 9.20 -1.16
C SER A 51 10.75 7.89 -1.75
N GLN A 52 11.38 7.08 -0.93
CA GLN A 52 11.93 5.77 -1.33
C GLN A 52 11.72 4.79 -0.18
N PRO A 53 10.49 4.22 -0.04
CA PRO A 53 10.26 3.17 0.95
C PRO A 53 11.15 1.97 0.66
N GLU A 54 11.89 1.51 1.66
CA GLU A 54 12.70 0.30 1.57
C GLU A 54 11.83 -0.92 1.24
N LEU A 55 12.39 -1.94 0.58
CA LEU A 55 11.64 -3.13 0.19
C LEU A 55 11.15 -3.93 1.40
N GLU A 56 11.86 -3.86 2.52
CA GLU A 56 11.48 -4.48 3.79
C GLU A 56 10.14 -3.95 4.33
N ASN A 57 9.71 -2.76 3.93
CA ASN A 57 8.36 -2.25 4.15
C ASN A 57 7.39 -2.83 3.11
N TYR A 58 7.42 -4.14 2.89
CA TYR A 58 6.67 -4.85 1.84
C TYR A 58 5.17 -4.55 1.89
N ALA A 59 4.58 -4.43 3.08
CA ALA A 59 3.15 -4.19 3.24
C ALA A 59 2.67 -2.85 2.63
N LEU A 60 3.55 -1.86 2.47
CA LEU A 60 3.22 -0.63 1.75
C LEU A 60 2.83 -0.89 0.30
N ARG A 61 3.39 -1.92 -0.33
CA ARG A 61 3.09 -2.24 -1.73
C ARG A 61 1.66 -2.75 -1.89
N GLY A 62 1.20 -3.60 -0.96
CA GLY A 62 -0.21 -4.00 -0.90
C GLY A 62 -1.14 -2.82 -0.60
N LEU A 63 -0.85 -2.08 0.49
CA LEU A 63 -1.67 -0.95 0.96
C LEU A 63 -1.83 0.15 -0.10
N LEU A 64 -0.78 0.44 -0.85
CA LEU A 64 -0.75 1.51 -1.85
C LEU A 64 -1.00 0.99 -3.28
N SER A 65 -1.52 -0.23 -3.43
CA SER A 65 -1.95 -0.80 -4.71
C SER A 65 -0.83 -0.82 -5.76
N VAL A 66 0.39 -1.19 -5.34
CA VAL A 66 1.52 -1.39 -6.26
C VAL A 66 1.35 -2.75 -6.92
N LYS A 67 1.17 -2.75 -8.25
CA LYS A 67 1.00 -3.96 -9.03
C LYS A 67 2.30 -4.47 -9.65
N TYR A 68 3.14 -3.57 -10.14
CA TYR A 68 4.40 -3.95 -10.77
C TYR A 68 5.57 -3.21 -10.14
N LEU A 69 6.70 -3.91 -10.05
CA LEU A 69 7.99 -3.32 -9.75
C LEU A 69 8.89 -3.39 -11.00
N ILE A 70 9.57 -2.28 -11.26
CA ILE A 70 10.45 -2.12 -12.41
C ILE A 70 11.89 -1.98 -11.92
N THR A 71 12.77 -2.82 -12.45
CA THR A 71 14.23 -2.70 -12.27
C THR A 71 14.93 -2.80 -13.63
N THR A 72 16.25 -2.91 -13.64
CA THR A 72 17.02 -3.17 -14.85
C THR A 72 17.65 -4.56 -14.77
N PRO A 73 17.99 -5.20 -15.92
CA PRO A 73 18.69 -6.48 -15.91
C PRO A 73 19.99 -6.47 -15.09
N ALA A 74 20.68 -5.31 -15.05
CA ALA A 74 21.91 -5.15 -14.25
C ALA A 74 21.67 -5.20 -12.74
N HIS A 75 20.48 -4.86 -12.26
CA HIS A 75 20.11 -4.81 -10.84
C HIS A 75 19.09 -5.88 -10.43
N GLN A 76 18.78 -6.82 -11.33
CA GLN A 76 17.84 -7.90 -11.05
C GLN A 76 18.31 -8.78 -9.88
N SER A 77 19.59 -9.16 -9.84
CA SER A 77 20.13 -9.95 -8.75
C SER A 77 20.12 -9.21 -7.40
N ASP A 78 20.37 -7.89 -7.42
CA ASP A 78 20.31 -7.06 -6.23
C ASP A 78 18.88 -6.97 -5.70
N PHE A 79 17.90 -6.83 -6.58
CA PHE A 79 16.48 -6.84 -6.24
C PHE A 79 16.08 -8.15 -5.59
N LEU A 80 16.36 -9.28 -6.23
CA LEU A 80 16.00 -10.62 -5.73
C LEU A 80 16.72 -10.98 -4.42
N ALA A 81 17.80 -10.32 -4.08
CA ALA A 81 18.50 -10.54 -2.82
C ALA A 81 17.82 -9.86 -1.61
N VAL A 82 16.96 -8.87 -1.84
CA VAL A 82 16.30 -8.07 -0.79
C VAL A 82 14.77 -8.08 -0.87
N ALA A 83 14.22 -8.54 -1.98
CA ALA A 83 12.77 -8.68 -2.17
C ALA A 83 12.22 -9.82 -1.31
N ASP A 84 10.98 -9.66 -0.86
CA ASP A 84 10.20 -10.76 -0.28
C ASP A 84 9.76 -11.76 -1.36
N ASP A 85 9.14 -12.87 -0.94
CA ASP A 85 8.70 -13.96 -1.83
C ASP A 85 7.44 -13.61 -2.66
N GLY A 86 6.92 -12.39 -2.55
CA GLY A 86 5.68 -11.96 -3.21
C GLY A 86 5.88 -11.32 -4.59
N TRP A 87 6.98 -11.62 -5.28
CA TRP A 87 7.27 -11.05 -6.60
C TRP A 87 7.53 -12.12 -7.65
N SER A 88 6.67 -12.17 -8.66
CA SER A 88 6.81 -13.06 -9.82
C SER A 88 7.40 -12.31 -11.02
N TYR A 89 8.40 -12.92 -11.69
CA TYR A 89 8.92 -12.37 -12.95
C TYR A 89 7.80 -12.25 -13.98
N TYR A 90 7.64 -11.06 -14.55
CA TYR A 90 6.61 -10.77 -15.54
C TYR A 90 7.18 -10.71 -16.95
N ASP A 91 8.14 -9.78 -17.21
CA ASP A 91 8.71 -9.56 -18.54
C ASP A 91 10.03 -8.79 -18.46
N THR A 92 10.77 -8.81 -19.57
CA THR A 92 11.93 -7.92 -19.82
C THR A 92 11.77 -7.27 -21.18
N LEU A 93 11.62 -5.95 -21.19
CA LEU A 93 11.38 -5.17 -22.38
C LEU A 93 12.14 -3.83 -22.31
N ASP A 94 12.73 -3.40 -23.43
CA ASP A 94 13.39 -2.10 -23.60
C ASP A 94 14.43 -1.74 -22.50
N GLY A 95 15.15 -2.75 -22.02
CA GLY A 95 16.19 -2.56 -20.99
C GLY A 95 15.66 -2.50 -19.56
N PHE A 96 14.40 -2.82 -19.35
CA PHE A 96 13.76 -2.95 -18.02
C PHE A 96 13.32 -4.39 -17.77
N THR A 97 13.37 -4.80 -16.50
CA THR A 97 12.81 -6.05 -16.01
C THR A 97 11.64 -5.72 -15.09
N LEU A 98 10.50 -6.36 -15.32
CA LEU A 98 9.26 -6.18 -14.59
C LEU A 98 8.96 -7.40 -13.73
N TYR A 99 8.52 -7.14 -12.51
CA TYR A 99 7.98 -8.13 -11.59
C TYR A 99 6.55 -7.77 -11.23
N GLU A 100 5.65 -8.75 -11.20
CA GLU A 100 4.28 -8.59 -10.70
C GLU A 100 4.24 -8.87 -9.20
N ASN A 101 3.48 -8.06 -8.48
CA ASN A 101 3.24 -8.24 -7.04
C ASN A 101 2.12 -9.25 -6.82
N ASP A 102 2.45 -10.44 -6.32
CA ASP A 102 1.49 -11.51 -6.02
C ASP A 102 0.52 -11.10 -4.87
N ASN A 103 0.93 -10.14 -4.06
CA ASN A 103 0.16 -9.55 -2.97
C ASN A 103 -0.52 -8.23 -3.35
N TYR A 104 -0.68 -7.96 -4.65
CA TYR A 104 -1.39 -6.78 -5.11
C TYR A 104 -2.81 -6.71 -4.57
N VAL A 105 -3.20 -5.55 -4.06
CA VAL A 105 -4.57 -5.21 -3.62
C VAL A 105 -5.08 -4.06 -4.48
N PRO A 106 -6.27 -4.18 -5.11
CA PRO A 106 -6.87 -3.07 -5.86
C PRO A 106 -7.12 -1.85 -4.98
N MET A 107 -7.18 -0.65 -5.57
CA MET A 107 -7.58 0.56 -4.86
C MET A 107 -9.04 0.50 -4.44
N GLY A 108 -9.31 0.93 -3.20
CA GLY A 108 -10.63 0.89 -2.60
C GLY A 108 -10.99 -0.49 -2.06
N PHE A 109 -10.97 -0.63 -0.73
CA PHE A 109 -11.37 -1.85 -0.05
C PHE A 109 -11.91 -1.52 1.35
N THR A 110 -12.56 -2.49 1.98
CA THR A 110 -13.05 -2.35 3.35
C THR A 110 -12.15 -3.07 4.34
N TYR A 111 -12.32 -2.72 5.62
CA TYR A 111 -11.72 -3.40 6.74
C TYR A 111 -12.76 -4.12 7.58
N ASP A 112 -12.35 -5.18 8.29
CA ASP A 112 -13.14 -5.83 9.33
C ASP A 112 -12.80 -5.28 10.71
N TYR A 113 -11.60 -4.72 10.85
CA TYR A 113 -11.03 -4.28 12.11
C TYR A 113 -10.63 -2.81 12.10
N TYR A 114 -10.68 -2.20 13.28
CA TYR A 114 -10.03 -0.92 13.56
C TYR A 114 -9.12 -1.03 14.77
N LEU A 115 -8.17 -0.11 14.91
CA LEU A 115 -7.42 0.14 16.14
C LEU A 115 -7.43 1.62 16.47
N THR A 116 -7.24 1.92 17.74
CA THR A 116 -7.12 3.31 18.19
C THR A 116 -5.75 3.87 17.83
N GLU A 117 -5.65 5.20 17.71
CA GLU A 117 -4.37 5.88 17.51
C GLU A 117 -3.34 5.49 18.58
N ASP A 118 -3.73 5.41 19.86
CA ASP A 118 -2.86 5.01 20.97
C ASP A 118 -2.30 3.59 20.78
N ALA A 119 -3.16 2.65 20.38
CA ALA A 119 -2.74 1.27 20.12
C ALA A 119 -1.74 1.23 18.94
N TYR A 120 -2.01 1.97 17.88
CA TYR A 120 -1.13 2.09 16.72
C TYR A 120 0.22 2.74 17.07
N GLU A 121 0.21 3.84 17.81
CA GLU A 121 1.42 4.55 18.23
C GLU A 121 2.29 3.75 19.19
N SER A 122 1.71 2.83 19.95
CA SER A 122 2.44 1.93 20.84
C SER A 122 3.28 0.88 20.09
N THR A 123 3.07 0.71 18.79
CA THR A 123 3.76 -0.28 17.96
C THR A 123 5.07 0.23 17.40
N ILE A 124 5.96 -0.70 17.00
CA ILE A 124 7.24 -0.36 16.38
C ILE A 124 6.98 0.22 14.98
N THR A 125 7.55 1.38 14.70
CA THR A 125 7.30 2.16 13.47
C THR A 125 7.45 1.33 12.18
N VAL A 126 8.49 0.51 12.06
CA VAL A 126 8.77 -0.29 10.85
C VAL A 126 7.73 -1.36 10.56
N THR A 127 6.93 -1.76 11.55
CA THR A 127 5.89 -2.79 11.40
C THR A 127 4.50 -2.20 11.21
N ARG A 128 4.35 -0.89 11.31
CA ARG A 128 3.06 -0.19 11.21
C ARG A 128 2.36 -0.41 9.87
N SER A 129 3.12 -0.55 8.78
CA SER A 129 2.54 -0.82 7.46
C SER A 129 1.77 -2.16 7.41
N ASN A 130 2.22 -3.18 8.15
CA ASN A 130 1.50 -4.46 8.26
C ASN A 130 0.17 -4.29 8.99
N LEU A 131 0.15 -3.49 10.07
CA LEU A 131 -1.09 -3.20 10.80
C LEU A 131 -2.09 -2.42 9.95
N LEU A 132 -1.62 -1.48 9.12
CA LEU A 132 -2.47 -0.73 8.19
C LEU A 132 -3.07 -1.60 7.08
N MET A 133 -2.51 -2.78 6.79
CA MET A 133 -3.17 -3.77 5.93
C MET A 133 -4.30 -4.50 6.65
N ARG A 134 -4.23 -4.64 7.97
CA ARG A 134 -5.17 -5.42 8.78
C ARG A 134 -6.33 -4.59 9.30
N ALA A 135 -6.06 -3.38 9.78
CA ALA A 135 -7.03 -2.56 10.49
C ALA A 135 -6.94 -1.08 10.13
N LEU A 136 -8.06 -0.41 10.18
CA LEU A 136 -8.16 1.04 10.03
C LEU A 136 -7.78 1.71 11.36
N VAL A 137 -6.94 2.72 11.33
CA VAL A 137 -6.62 3.53 12.52
C VAL A 137 -7.67 4.61 12.68
N LEU A 138 -8.31 4.66 13.83
CA LEU A 138 -9.35 5.64 14.16
C LEU A 138 -8.95 6.46 15.40
N SER A 139 -9.23 7.76 15.36
CA SER A 139 -9.24 8.59 16.57
C SER A 139 -10.34 8.11 17.54
N GLU A 140 -10.31 8.56 18.80
CA GLU A 140 -11.40 8.28 19.75
C GLU A 140 -12.76 8.78 19.23
N GLU A 141 -12.79 9.95 18.61
CA GLU A 141 -14.00 10.54 18.04
C GLU A 141 -14.53 9.69 16.87
N ASP A 142 -13.65 9.27 15.95
CA ASP A 142 -14.02 8.44 14.82
C ASP A 142 -14.42 7.03 15.25
N ALA A 143 -13.77 6.46 16.27
CA ALA A 143 -14.13 5.16 16.82
C ALA A 143 -15.53 5.22 17.46
N ALA A 144 -15.89 6.30 18.16
CA ALA A 144 -17.22 6.50 18.70
C ALA A 144 -18.28 6.66 17.61
N ALA A 145 -17.95 7.32 16.51
CA ALA A 145 -18.88 7.55 15.40
C ALA A 145 -19.04 6.35 14.46
N TYR A 146 -17.95 5.67 14.13
CA TYR A 146 -17.88 4.68 13.05
C TYR A 146 -17.51 3.27 13.53
N GLY A 147 -17.00 3.09 14.74
CA GLY A 147 -16.60 1.78 15.27
C GLY A 147 -17.71 0.72 15.26
N GLN A 148 -18.99 1.15 15.18
CA GLN A 148 -20.13 0.23 15.04
C GLN A 148 -20.10 -0.60 13.73
N TYR A 149 -19.37 -0.18 12.72
CA TYR A 149 -19.22 -0.87 11.42
C TYR A 149 -18.04 -1.82 11.38
N LEU A 150 -17.17 -1.78 12.39
CA LEU A 150 -15.92 -2.51 12.48
C LEU A 150 -15.81 -3.21 13.83
N THR A 151 -14.88 -4.13 13.97
CA THR A 151 -14.53 -4.76 15.25
C THR A 151 -13.19 -4.20 15.73
N GLU A 152 -13.06 -3.88 17.02
CA GLU A 152 -11.74 -3.48 17.55
C GLU A 152 -10.76 -4.65 17.43
N LEU A 153 -9.56 -4.37 16.91
CA LEU A 153 -8.53 -5.39 16.72
C LEU A 153 -8.09 -5.95 18.07
N PRO A 154 -8.16 -7.28 18.29
CA PRO A 154 -7.72 -7.88 19.55
C PRO A 154 -6.25 -7.59 19.82
N ALA A 155 -5.88 -7.30 21.08
CA ALA A 155 -4.51 -7.00 21.47
C ALA A 155 -3.49 -8.10 21.08
N ALA A 156 -3.92 -9.35 21.04
CA ALA A 156 -3.10 -10.48 20.60
C ALA A 156 -2.70 -10.39 19.12
N GLU A 157 -3.52 -9.75 18.28
CA GLU A 157 -3.30 -9.58 16.84
C GLU A 157 -2.32 -8.44 16.52
N LEU A 158 -2.07 -7.52 17.45
CA LEU A 158 -1.15 -6.39 17.26
C LEU A 158 0.30 -6.85 17.00
N ASN A 159 0.68 -8.01 17.50
CA ASN A 159 2.04 -8.51 17.41
C ASN A 159 2.22 -9.61 16.34
N ASP A 160 1.16 -10.00 15.65
CA ASP A 160 1.26 -10.92 14.52
C ASP A 160 1.59 -10.14 13.24
N LEU A 161 2.88 -9.92 13.02
CA LEU A 161 3.45 -9.15 11.91
C LEU A 161 4.29 -10.07 11.00
N THR A 162 3.92 -11.34 10.93
CA THR A 162 4.56 -12.32 10.05
C THR A 162 4.22 -12.05 8.58
N TYR A 163 5.09 -12.51 7.68
CA TYR A 163 4.83 -12.39 6.25
C TYR A 163 3.59 -13.18 5.83
N ASP A 164 3.39 -14.39 6.36
CA ASP A 164 2.18 -15.19 6.09
C ASP A 164 0.90 -14.45 6.49
N ARG A 165 0.92 -13.74 7.62
CA ARG A 165 -0.21 -12.91 8.03
C ARG A 165 -0.45 -11.75 7.07
N TYR A 166 0.61 -11.10 6.60
CA TYR A 166 0.49 -10.05 5.57
C TYR A 166 -0.15 -10.60 4.28
N VAL A 167 0.27 -11.78 3.82
CA VAL A 167 -0.32 -12.43 2.63
C VAL A 167 -1.82 -12.66 2.84
N GLN A 168 -2.22 -13.12 4.04
CA GLN A 168 -3.63 -13.29 4.38
C GLN A 168 -4.37 -11.94 4.43
N ASP A 169 -3.82 -10.92 5.07
CA ASP A 169 -4.41 -9.58 5.11
C ASP A 169 -4.61 -9.02 3.68
N CYS A 170 -3.67 -9.24 2.76
CA CYS A 170 -3.83 -8.88 1.35
C CYS A 170 -4.96 -9.67 0.67
N ALA A 171 -5.11 -10.95 0.98
CA ALA A 171 -6.20 -11.77 0.43
C ALA A 171 -7.57 -11.28 0.93
N ASP A 172 -7.68 -10.92 2.21
CA ASP A 172 -8.89 -10.38 2.81
C ASP A 172 -9.26 -9.02 2.18
N ARG A 173 -8.28 -8.14 1.98
CA ARG A 173 -8.53 -6.84 1.31
C ARG A 173 -8.92 -7.02 -0.15
N ARG A 174 -8.34 -7.98 -0.88
CA ARG A 174 -8.78 -8.30 -2.26
C ARG A 174 -10.23 -8.77 -2.32
N ALA A 175 -10.64 -9.59 -1.36
CA ALA A 175 -12.01 -10.10 -1.30
C ALA A 175 -13.05 -8.99 -1.05
N SER A 176 -12.65 -7.89 -0.42
CA SER A 176 -13.50 -6.74 -0.11
C SER A 176 -13.17 -5.49 -0.95
N ALA A 177 -12.45 -5.65 -2.07
CA ALA A 177 -12.02 -4.53 -2.90
C ALA A 177 -13.12 -4.07 -3.88
N CYS A 178 -12.98 -2.82 -4.33
CA CYS A 178 -13.78 -2.27 -5.42
C CYS A 178 -13.66 -3.13 -6.69
N SER A 179 -14.78 -3.36 -7.35
CA SER A 179 -14.82 -4.01 -8.68
C SER A 179 -14.34 -3.07 -9.79
N VAL A 180 -14.51 -1.76 -9.58
CA VAL A 180 -14.05 -0.69 -10.48
C VAL A 180 -13.37 0.38 -9.66
N PHE A 181 -12.23 0.86 -10.14
CA PHE A 181 -11.58 2.07 -9.67
C PHE A 181 -10.90 2.78 -10.84
N GLN A 182 -11.25 4.02 -11.09
CA GLN A 182 -10.73 4.82 -12.19
C GLN A 182 -10.45 6.26 -11.74
N MET A 183 -9.21 6.71 -11.91
CA MET A 183 -8.84 8.10 -11.69
C MET A 183 -9.38 8.99 -12.80
N THR A 184 -9.76 10.21 -12.46
CA THR A 184 -10.20 11.25 -13.38
C THR A 184 -9.44 12.54 -13.12
N ASN A 185 -9.59 13.54 -13.98
CA ASN A 185 -8.96 14.85 -13.80
C ASN A 185 -9.50 15.63 -12.58
N SER A 186 -10.63 15.23 -12.02
CA SER A 186 -11.32 15.92 -10.91
C SER A 186 -11.54 15.04 -9.68
N GLY A 187 -11.00 13.82 -9.66
CA GLY A 187 -11.17 12.87 -8.56
C GLY A 187 -11.07 11.43 -9.05
N PHE A 188 -11.96 10.57 -8.60
CA PHE A 188 -12.03 9.17 -9.05
C PHE A 188 -13.47 8.68 -9.10
N HIS A 189 -13.70 7.62 -9.85
CA HIS A 189 -14.91 6.81 -9.84
C HIS A 189 -14.59 5.43 -9.28
N ALA A 190 -15.43 4.93 -8.37
CA ALA A 190 -15.26 3.60 -7.80
C ALA A 190 -16.62 2.91 -7.62
N GLU A 191 -16.62 1.59 -7.82
CA GLU A 191 -17.80 0.74 -7.58
C GLU A 191 -17.40 -0.38 -6.61
N ILE A 192 -18.19 -0.55 -5.55
CA ILE A 192 -18.02 -1.61 -4.56
C ILE A 192 -19.39 -2.17 -4.20
N THR A 193 -19.49 -3.47 -4.02
CA THR A 193 -20.69 -4.14 -3.52
C THR A 193 -20.44 -4.56 -2.07
N LEU A 194 -21.31 -4.10 -1.17
CA LEU A 194 -21.22 -4.39 0.26
C LEU A 194 -22.50 -5.11 0.70
N ASP A 195 -22.36 -6.22 1.42
CA ASP A 195 -23.46 -6.95 2.04
C ASP A 195 -23.99 -6.22 3.30
N THR A 196 -23.12 -5.48 3.96
CA THR A 196 -23.42 -4.66 5.15
C THR A 196 -22.74 -3.30 5.04
N ALA A 197 -23.22 -2.30 5.77
CA ALA A 197 -22.59 -0.99 5.83
C ALA A 197 -21.17 -1.11 6.41
N ASN A 198 -20.20 -0.48 5.73
CA ASN A 198 -18.79 -0.50 6.14
C ASN A 198 -18.10 0.78 5.66
N LEU A 199 -16.89 1.03 6.17
CA LEU A 199 -15.99 2.10 5.73
C LEU A 199 -15.14 1.61 4.58
N VAL A 200 -15.03 2.41 3.53
CA VAL A 200 -14.18 2.10 2.36
C VAL A 200 -12.92 2.97 2.42
N PHE A 201 -11.78 2.34 2.41
CA PHE A 201 -10.47 3.01 2.36
C PHE A 201 -10.02 3.18 0.92
N PHE A 202 -9.56 4.37 0.58
CA PHE A 202 -8.94 4.68 -0.70
C PHE A 202 -7.54 5.22 -0.48
N SER A 203 -6.51 4.58 -1.04
CA SER A 203 -5.12 5.03 -0.97
C SER A 203 -4.83 6.20 -1.93
N VAL A 204 -5.71 7.21 -1.95
CA VAL A 204 -5.58 8.42 -2.79
C VAL A 204 -5.12 9.57 -1.91
N PRO A 205 -4.07 10.35 -2.29
CA PRO A 205 -3.56 11.47 -1.51
C PRO A 205 -4.54 12.62 -1.44
#